data_1c54b7ded67b685c04d0264f7e89bdff
#
_entry.id   1c54b7ded67b685c04d0264f7e89bdff
#
_cell.length_a   1.000
_cell.length_b   1.000
_cell.length_c   1.000
_cell.angle_alpha   90.00
_cell.angle_beta   90.00
_cell.angle_gamma   90.00
#
_symmetry.space_group_name_H-M   'P 1'
#
loop_
_entity.id
_entity.type
_entity.pdbx_description
1 polymer ?
#
loop_
_entity_poly.entity_id
_entity_poly.type
_entity_poly.pdbx_seq_one_letter_code
_entity_poly.pdbx_strand_id
1 'polypeptide(L)'
;MLRNIPLYAALRAAWHSLRLMLGCALLCACNGVLDDPHPAGAEASNTEFVAVLQSTPKYLDPTASYASDEAPIVTAIYEPPYRYSYLKRPYTLEGRAATEVAEPSYLDANGKVLPADAPAEQIAQSVYEIHLRHGIMFAPHPAFARDQNGQLIYAHVTAKDLEGKYSIADFDKTGTRELTADDYVYAIKRLATPRIKSPSYSVFEKYIIGLHELSASLREADAKLRAGTDPTERDL
;
A
#
# COMPACT_ATOMS: atom_id res chain seq x y z
N MET A 1 -74.33 27.05 36.45
CA MET A 1 -72.99 27.41 35.96
C MET A 1 -71.98 26.48 36.58
N LEU A 2 -71.69 25.31 35.99
CA LEU A 2 -70.56 24.43 36.37
C LEU A 2 -70.71 23.02 35.78
N ARG A 3 -70.62 22.89 34.44
CA ARG A 3 -70.64 21.53 33.82
C ARG A 3 -69.67 21.35 32.69
N ASN A 4 -68.72 22.28 32.47
CA ASN A 4 -67.77 22.24 31.36
C ASN A 4 -66.32 21.90 31.77
N ILE A 5 -66.07 21.61 33.07
CA ILE A 5 -64.73 21.28 33.58
C ILE A 5 -64.20 19.91 33.04
N PRO A 6 -65.02 18.83 32.90
CA PRO A 6 -64.50 17.54 32.43
C PRO A 6 -64.13 17.56 30.94
N LEU A 7 -64.76 18.36 30.10
CA LEU A 7 -64.42 18.45 28.68
C LEU A 7 -63.08 19.13 28.44
N TYR A 8 -62.75 20.16 29.20
CA TYR A 8 -61.48 20.87 29.12
C TYR A 8 -60.30 20.02 29.57
N ALA A 9 -60.49 19.19 30.60
CA ALA A 9 -59.49 18.25 31.10
C ALA A 9 -59.23 17.13 30.10
N ALA A 10 -60.28 16.61 29.50
CA ALA A 10 -60.20 15.58 28.45
C ALA A 10 -59.49 16.05 27.17
N LEU A 11 -59.81 17.31 26.74
CA LEU A 11 -59.14 17.92 25.59
C LEU A 11 -57.65 18.24 25.88
N ARG A 12 -57.29 18.66 27.07
CA ARG A 12 -55.88 18.82 27.46
C ARG A 12 -55.10 17.48 27.49
N ALA A 13 -55.71 16.44 28.04
CA ALA A 13 -55.11 15.11 28.07
C ALA A 13 -54.91 14.57 26.62
N ALA A 14 -55.92 14.73 25.77
CA ALA A 14 -55.78 14.33 24.37
C ALA A 14 -54.68 15.11 23.62
N TRP A 15 -54.52 16.40 23.90
CA TRP A 15 -53.45 17.22 23.30
C TRP A 15 -52.05 16.82 23.78
N HIS A 16 -51.91 16.45 25.08
CA HIS A 16 -50.65 15.96 25.60
C HIS A 16 -50.30 14.57 25.01
N SER A 17 -51.27 13.69 24.89
CA SER A 17 -51.09 12.37 24.26
C SER A 17 -50.69 12.48 22.78
N LEU A 18 -51.34 13.40 22.04
CA LEU A 18 -51.00 13.67 20.64
C LEU A 18 -49.58 14.25 20.48
N ARG A 19 -49.18 15.17 21.39
CA ARG A 19 -47.79 15.69 21.38
C ARG A 19 -46.78 14.62 21.72
N LEU A 20 -47.05 13.72 22.66
CA LEU A 20 -46.20 12.59 23.02
C LEU A 20 -46.06 11.60 21.83
N MET A 21 -47.19 11.28 21.19
CA MET A 21 -47.18 10.40 19.99
C MET A 21 -46.41 11.03 18.83
N LEU A 22 -46.57 12.33 18.59
CA LEU A 22 -45.83 13.06 17.56
C LEU A 22 -44.31 13.11 17.88
N GLY A 23 -43.97 13.30 19.16
CA GLY A 23 -42.58 13.24 19.64
C GLY A 23 -41.95 11.84 19.46
N CYS A 24 -42.68 10.79 19.79
CA CYS A 24 -42.24 9.41 19.58
C CYS A 24 -42.10 9.06 18.08
N ALA A 25 -43.04 9.55 17.24
CA ALA A 25 -42.97 9.33 15.79
C ALA A 25 -41.74 10.04 15.16
N LEU A 26 -41.41 11.24 15.65
CA LEU A 26 -40.21 11.95 15.21
C LEU A 26 -38.90 11.28 15.67
N LEU A 27 -38.89 10.64 16.83
CA LEU A 27 -37.73 9.88 17.32
C LEU A 27 -37.58 8.54 16.57
N CYS A 28 -38.66 7.93 16.11
CA CYS A 28 -38.59 6.73 15.28
C CYS A 28 -38.21 7.03 13.81
N ALA A 29 -38.39 8.27 13.34
CA ALA A 29 -37.98 8.65 11.97
C ALA A 29 -36.44 8.76 11.80
N CYS A 30 -35.67 8.77 12.89
CA CYS A 30 -34.21 8.74 12.85
C CYS A 30 -33.61 7.34 12.64
N ASN A 31 -34.44 6.28 12.49
CA ASN A 31 -33.94 4.92 12.33
C ASN A 31 -33.64 4.52 10.88
N GLY A 32 -33.42 5.47 9.98
CA GLY A 32 -33.38 5.12 8.58
C GLY A 32 -32.18 5.56 7.75
N VAL A 33 -31.22 6.31 8.30
CA VAL A 33 -30.10 6.75 7.47
C VAL A 33 -28.83 6.83 8.33
N LEU A 34 -28.42 5.73 8.88
CA LEU A 34 -27.00 5.44 8.91
C LEU A 34 -26.71 4.95 7.51
N ASP A 35 -25.84 5.65 6.80
CA ASP A 35 -25.35 5.26 5.49
C ASP A 35 -24.60 3.92 5.68
N ASP A 36 -25.37 2.82 5.65
CA ASP A 36 -24.81 1.49 5.70
C ASP A 36 -24.21 1.23 4.32
N PRO A 37 -22.90 1.16 4.18
CA PRO A 37 -22.26 0.88 2.89
C PRO A 37 -22.63 -0.52 2.37
N HIS A 38 -23.30 -1.34 3.20
CA HIS A 38 -23.77 -2.66 2.81
C HIS A 38 -25.27 -2.59 2.50
N PRO A 39 -25.70 -2.71 1.24
CA PRO A 39 -27.11 -2.74 0.90
C PRO A 39 -27.80 -3.92 1.60
N ALA A 40 -28.97 -3.66 2.20
CA ALA A 40 -29.77 -4.67 2.85
C ALA A 40 -30.09 -5.79 1.84
N GLY A 41 -29.64 -7.02 2.11
CA GLY A 41 -29.82 -8.18 1.22
C GLY A 41 -28.55 -8.62 0.48
N ALA A 42 -27.46 -7.87 0.52
CA ALA A 42 -26.16 -8.45 0.27
C ALA A 42 -25.86 -9.38 1.45
N GLU A 43 -25.88 -10.68 1.24
CA GLU A 43 -25.31 -11.61 2.22
C GLU A 43 -23.86 -11.16 2.38
N ALA A 44 -23.59 -10.51 3.51
CA ALA A 44 -22.23 -10.11 3.85
C ALA A 44 -21.41 -11.39 3.80
N SER A 45 -20.58 -11.51 2.79
CA SER A 45 -19.56 -12.54 2.78
C SER A 45 -18.77 -12.33 4.07
N ASN A 46 -18.80 -13.32 4.98
CA ASN A 46 -18.08 -13.27 6.27
C ASN A 46 -16.56 -13.09 6.12
N THR A 47 -16.13 -12.80 4.91
CA THR A 47 -14.72 -12.58 4.50
C THR A 47 -14.39 -11.10 4.24
N GLU A 48 -15.37 -10.19 4.28
CA GLU A 48 -15.10 -8.76 4.09
C GLU A 48 -14.78 -8.08 5.41
N PHE A 49 -13.64 -7.40 5.46
CA PHE A 49 -13.25 -6.51 6.54
C PHE A 49 -13.32 -5.07 6.05
N VAL A 50 -14.24 -4.29 6.60
CA VAL A 50 -14.40 -2.88 6.27
C VAL A 50 -13.67 -2.02 7.30
N ALA A 51 -12.76 -1.17 6.85
CA ALA A 51 -12.05 -0.21 7.68
C ALA A 51 -12.28 1.22 7.17
N VAL A 52 -12.33 2.17 8.10
CA VAL A 52 -12.43 3.59 7.77
C VAL A 52 -11.02 4.18 7.75
N LEU A 53 -10.66 4.86 6.66
CA LEU A 53 -9.45 5.65 6.57
C LEU A 53 -9.75 7.08 7.05
N GLN A 54 -8.84 7.65 7.84
CA GLN A 54 -8.97 9.04 8.32
C GLN A 54 -8.68 10.07 7.23
N SER A 55 -7.87 9.67 6.24
CA SER A 55 -7.54 10.49 5.07
C SER A 55 -7.37 9.60 3.83
N THR A 56 -7.50 10.20 2.66
CA THR A 56 -7.22 9.50 1.40
C THR A 56 -5.72 9.29 1.25
N PRO A 57 -5.25 8.04 1.06
CA PRO A 57 -3.85 7.77 0.79
C PRO A 57 -3.38 8.52 -0.45
N LYS A 58 -2.20 9.15 -0.37
CA LYS A 58 -1.61 9.87 -1.51
C LYS A 58 -0.80 8.93 -2.40
N TYR A 59 -0.09 8.01 -1.78
CA TYR A 59 0.81 7.08 -2.47
C TYR A 59 0.62 5.67 -1.94
N LEU A 60 0.46 4.72 -2.85
CA LEU A 60 0.46 3.28 -2.55
C LEU A 60 1.71 2.58 -3.09
N ASP A 61 2.60 3.33 -3.73
CA ASP A 61 3.93 2.87 -4.13
C ASP A 61 4.86 2.92 -2.93
N PRO A 62 5.45 1.79 -2.48
CA PRO A 62 6.34 1.74 -1.31
C PRO A 62 7.54 2.69 -1.40
N THR A 63 7.99 3.01 -2.61
CA THR A 63 9.11 3.94 -2.85
C THR A 63 8.76 5.38 -2.51
N ALA A 64 7.49 5.78 -2.70
CA ALA A 64 6.99 7.14 -2.48
C ALA A 64 6.17 7.27 -1.18
N SER A 65 5.61 6.17 -0.69
CA SER A 65 4.78 6.15 0.53
C SER A 65 5.62 6.33 1.79
N TYR A 66 5.13 7.17 2.72
CA TYR A 66 5.78 7.40 4.02
C TYR A 66 4.76 7.71 5.13
N ALA A 67 3.51 7.93 4.78
CA ALA A 67 2.47 8.31 5.72
C ALA A 67 1.92 7.11 6.50
N SER A 68 1.52 7.35 7.76
CA SER A 68 1.01 6.30 8.66
C SER A 68 -0.33 5.71 8.22
N ASP A 69 -1.12 6.42 7.45
CA ASP A 69 -2.38 5.98 6.85
C ASP A 69 -2.19 5.13 5.59
N GLU A 70 -1.06 5.28 4.90
CA GLU A 70 -0.66 4.46 3.75
C GLU A 70 -0.04 3.12 4.17
N ALA A 71 0.70 3.11 5.27
CA ALA A 71 1.47 1.96 5.72
C ALA A 71 0.65 0.67 5.89
N PRO A 72 -0.57 0.65 6.46
CA PRO A 72 -1.37 -0.56 6.57
C PRO A 72 -1.75 -1.16 5.22
N ILE A 73 -2.03 -0.31 4.21
CA ILE A 73 -2.37 -0.75 2.86
C ILE A 73 -1.14 -1.31 2.17
N VAL A 74 -0.03 -0.57 2.19
CA VAL A 74 1.24 -0.98 1.58
C VAL A 74 1.73 -2.29 2.17
N THR A 75 1.71 -2.45 3.50
CA THR A 75 2.15 -3.69 4.17
C THR A 75 1.21 -4.88 3.93
N ALA A 76 -0.06 -4.64 3.58
CA ALA A 76 -1.00 -5.69 3.20
C ALA A 76 -0.82 -6.17 1.75
N ILE A 77 -0.36 -5.29 0.85
CA ILE A 77 -0.22 -5.57 -0.59
C ILE A 77 1.16 -6.15 -0.92
N TYR A 78 2.22 -5.62 -0.30
CA TYR A 78 3.60 -5.97 -0.64
C TYR A 78 4.20 -6.96 0.34
N GLU A 79 5.00 -7.90 -0.19
CA GLU A 79 5.68 -8.92 0.60
C GLU A 79 7.12 -8.47 0.89
N PRO A 80 7.45 -8.02 2.13
CA PRO A 80 8.81 -7.63 2.50
C PRO A 80 9.68 -8.86 2.74
N PRO A 81 11.03 -8.75 2.65
CA PRO A 81 11.93 -9.86 3.01
C PRO A 81 11.77 -10.30 4.46
N TYR A 82 11.57 -9.34 5.37
CA TYR A 82 11.46 -9.56 6.82
C TYR A 82 10.24 -8.87 7.39
N ARG A 83 9.81 -9.37 8.56
CA ARG A 83 8.79 -8.69 9.39
C ARG A 83 9.13 -8.85 10.86
N TYR A 84 8.55 -8.01 11.69
CA TYR A 84 8.55 -8.26 13.14
C TYR A 84 7.51 -9.31 13.50
N SER A 85 7.90 -10.27 14.34
CA SER A 85 6.97 -11.26 14.87
C SER A 85 5.87 -10.59 15.69
N TYR A 86 4.61 -10.91 15.37
CA TYR A 86 3.47 -10.32 16.06
C TYR A 86 3.41 -10.74 17.56
N LEU A 87 3.79 -11.97 17.85
CA LEU A 87 3.64 -12.55 19.20
C LEU A 87 4.87 -12.44 20.07
N LYS A 88 6.07 -12.39 19.48
CA LYS A 88 7.32 -12.43 20.25
C LYS A 88 7.68 -11.06 20.82
N ARG A 89 8.11 -11.05 22.10
CA ARG A 89 8.65 -9.87 22.80
C ARG A 89 9.96 -10.26 23.49
N PRO A 90 10.98 -9.38 23.49
CA PRO A 90 11.08 -8.12 22.76
C PRO A 90 10.90 -8.30 21.25
N TYR A 91 10.78 -7.21 20.50
CA TYR A 91 10.57 -7.28 19.05
C TYR A 91 11.61 -8.18 18.39
N THR A 92 11.13 -9.25 17.75
CA THR A 92 11.97 -10.25 17.07
C THR A 92 11.72 -10.18 15.58
N LEU A 93 12.79 -10.01 14.80
CA LEU A 93 12.71 -10.06 13.35
C LEU A 93 12.58 -11.51 12.89
N GLU A 94 11.76 -11.78 11.88
CA GLU A 94 11.60 -13.10 11.26
C GLU A 94 11.53 -12.98 9.73
N GLY A 95 11.92 -14.02 9.00
CA GLY A 95 11.81 -14.08 7.56
C GLY A 95 10.35 -14.07 7.12
N ARG A 96 10.01 -13.22 6.14
CA ARG A 96 8.70 -13.18 5.48
C ARG A 96 8.83 -13.77 4.07
N ALA A 97 9.35 -13.01 3.09
CA ALA A 97 9.76 -13.57 1.80
C ALA A 97 11.15 -14.24 1.90
N ALA A 98 12.01 -13.79 2.80
CA ALA A 98 13.27 -14.45 3.09
C ALA A 98 13.06 -15.77 3.84
N THR A 99 13.95 -16.75 3.60
CA THR A 99 13.93 -18.05 4.30
C THR A 99 14.25 -17.89 5.79
N GLU A 100 15.16 -17.00 6.10
CA GLU A 100 15.67 -16.73 7.45
C GLU A 100 16.14 -15.27 7.54
N VAL A 101 16.46 -14.78 8.72
CA VAL A 101 17.11 -13.48 8.90
C VAL A 101 18.57 -13.63 8.58
N ALA A 102 19.06 -12.87 7.60
CA ALA A 102 20.46 -12.93 7.17
C ALA A 102 21.41 -12.39 8.27
N GLU A 103 22.41 -13.17 8.59
CA GLU A 103 23.53 -12.74 9.42
C GLU A 103 24.56 -12.01 8.55
N PRO A 104 25.16 -10.91 9.04
CA PRO A 104 26.15 -10.18 8.29
C PRO A 104 27.49 -10.92 8.22
N SER A 105 28.14 -10.88 7.06
CA SER A 105 29.59 -11.08 6.98
C SER A 105 30.29 -9.73 6.91
N TYR A 106 31.45 -9.63 7.55
CA TYR A 106 32.17 -8.37 7.70
C TYR A 106 33.42 -8.34 6.80
N LEU A 107 33.68 -7.17 6.21
CA LEU A 107 34.86 -6.94 5.39
C LEU A 107 35.66 -5.77 5.94
N ASP A 108 37.00 -5.86 5.85
CA ASP A 108 37.87 -4.73 6.12
C ASP A 108 37.94 -3.74 4.94
N ALA A 109 38.70 -2.67 5.06
CA ALA A 109 38.87 -1.66 4.03
C ALA A 109 39.49 -2.18 2.72
N ASN A 110 40.15 -3.35 2.75
CA ASN A 110 40.73 -4.02 1.59
C ASN A 110 39.85 -5.09 0.99
N GLY A 111 38.63 -5.26 1.53
CA GLY A 111 37.67 -6.29 1.09
C GLY A 111 37.97 -7.70 1.62
N LYS A 112 38.84 -7.85 2.62
CA LYS A 112 39.14 -9.13 3.25
C LYS A 112 38.05 -9.47 4.26
N VAL A 113 37.57 -10.70 4.24
CA VAL A 113 36.60 -11.22 5.22
C VAL A 113 37.21 -11.24 6.61
N LEU A 114 36.47 -10.69 7.55
CA LEU A 114 36.82 -10.65 8.98
C LEU A 114 36.03 -11.74 9.74
N PRO A 115 36.53 -12.16 10.92
CA PRO A 115 35.76 -12.99 11.84
C PRO A 115 34.45 -12.32 12.27
N ALA A 116 33.44 -13.14 12.66
CA ALA A 116 32.13 -12.62 13.09
C ALA A 116 32.20 -11.75 14.36
N ASP A 117 33.21 -11.94 15.18
CA ASP A 117 33.50 -11.21 16.42
C ASP A 117 34.55 -10.08 16.24
N ALA A 118 34.80 -9.69 14.99
CA ALA A 118 35.76 -8.62 14.69
C ALA A 118 35.37 -7.30 15.38
N PRO A 119 36.36 -6.54 15.94
CA PRO A 119 36.09 -5.22 16.46
C PRO A 119 35.48 -4.27 15.43
N ALA A 120 34.54 -3.44 15.85
CA ALA A 120 33.77 -2.55 14.95
C ALA A 120 34.70 -1.61 14.15
N GLU A 121 35.83 -1.22 14.72
CA GLU A 121 36.81 -0.31 14.11
C GLU A 121 37.53 -0.94 12.90
N GLN A 122 37.51 -2.26 12.78
CA GLN A 122 38.10 -3.01 11.66
C GLN A 122 37.10 -3.25 10.53
N ILE A 123 35.79 -3.08 10.82
CA ILE A 123 34.72 -3.37 9.86
C ILE A 123 34.50 -2.15 8.97
N ALA A 124 34.85 -2.28 7.70
CA ALA A 124 34.54 -1.28 6.69
C ALA A 124 33.18 -1.50 6.02
N GLN A 125 32.77 -2.76 5.87
CA GLN A 125 31.52 -3.13 5.21
C GLN A 125 30.84 -4.32 5.89
N SER A 126 29.52 -4.31 5.90
CA SER A 126 28.68 -5.46 6.29
C SER A 126 27.93 -5.96 5.07
N VAL A 127 28.08 -7.23 4.75
CA VAL A 127 27.43 -7.86 3.60
C VAL A 127 26.34 -8.80 4.10
N TYR A 128 25.10 -8.59 3.63
CA TYR A 128 23.96 -9.41 3.94
C TYR A 128 23.55 -10.19 2.69
N GLU A 129 23.57 -11.51 2.76
CA GLU A 129 23.07 -12.38 1.71
C GLU A 129 21.67 -12.85 2.08
N ILE A 130 20.67 -12.43 1.31
CA ILE A 130 19.25 -12.68 1.60
C ILE A 130 18.72 -13.73 0.65
N HIS A 131 18.41 -14.90 1.17
CA HIS A 131 17.82 -16.00 0.42
C HIS A 131 16.30 -15.92 0.44
N LEU A 132 15.69 -15.93 -0.74
CA LEU A 132 14.23 -15.85 -0.87
C LEU A 132 13.60 -17.24 -0.92
N ARG A 133 12.39 -17.37 -0.39
CA ARG A 133 11.57 -18.57 -0.54
C ARG A 133 11.09 -18.68 -1.98
N HIS A 134 11.12 -19.89 -2.50
CA HIS A 134 10.51 -20.20 -3.79
C HIS A 134 8.98 -20.25 -3.72
N GLY A 135 8.32 -20.06 -4.87
CA GLY A 135 6.89 -20.24 -5.01
C GLY A 135 6.03 -19.05 -4.51
N ILE A 136 6.64 -17.92 -4.15
CA ILE A 136 5.88 -16.70 -3.84
C ILE A 136 5.45 -16.09 -5.19
N MET A 137 4.14 -16.09 -5.45
CA MET A 137 3.59 -15.60 -6.72
C MET A 137 2.98 -14.21 -6.54
N PHE A 138 3.16 -13.36 -7.56
CA PHE A 138 2.38 -12.13 -7.65
C PHE A 138 0.89 -12.43 -7.82
N ALA A 139 0.03 -11.55 -7.32
CA ALA A 139 -1.38 -11.61 -7.64
C ALA A 139 -1.59 -11.52 -9.16
N PRO A 140 -2.59 -12.22 -9.73
CA PRO A 140 -2.90 -12.12 -11.16
C PRO A 140 -3.12 -10.66 -11.59
N HIS A 141 -2.39 -10.24 -12.63
CA HIS A 141 -2.43 -8.86 -13.11
C HIS A 141 -2.26 -8.80 -14.63
N PRO A 142 -2.90 -7.85 -15.34
CA PRO A 142 -2.73 -7.69 -16.78
C PRO A 142 -1.28 -7.49 -17.22
N ALA A 143 -0.47 -6.82 -16.42
CA ALA A 143 0.96 -6.61 -16.72
C ALA A 143 1.77 -7.91 -16.87
N PHE A 144 1.28 -9.04 -16.36
CA PHE A 144 1.90 -10.36 -16.50
C PHE A 144 1.23 -11.23 -17.56
N ALA A 145 0.17 -10.74 -18.21
CA ALA A 145 -0.52 -11.49 -19.25
C ALA A 145 0.39 -11.72 -20.47
N ARG A 146 0.47 -12.97 -20.93
CA ARG A 146 1.28 -13.39 -22.08
C ARG A 146 0.43 -14.04 -23.16
N ASP A 147 0.85 -13.87 -24.38
CA ASP A 147 0.29 -14.57 -25.53
C ASP A 147 0.83 -16.01 -25.66
N GLN A 148 0.44 -16.70 -26.72
CA GLN A 148 0.88 -18.07 -27.02
C GLN A 148 2.39 -18.18 -27.29
N ASN A 149 3.06 -17.08 -27.63
CA ASN A 149 4.49 -16.99 -27.90
C ASN A 149 5.28 -16.53 -26.65
N GLY A 150 4.60 -16.33 -25.51
CA GLY A 150 5.23 -15.87 -24.27
C GLY A 150 5.49 -14.37 -24.22
N GLN A 151 5.01 -13.57 -25.20
CA GLN A 151 5.16 -12.12 -25.21
C GLN A 151 4.11 -11.46 -24.32
N LEU A 152 4.51 -10.38 -23.63
CA LEU A 152 3.58 -9.61 -22.80
C LEU A 152 2.54 -8.92 -23.69
N ILE A 153 1.26 -9.19 -23.46
CA ILE A 153 0.15 -8.69 -24.28
C ILE A 153 0.00 -7.16 -24.13
N TYR A 154 0.20 -6.65 -22.91
CA TYR A 154 -0.03 -5.24 -22.59
C TYR A 154 1.26 -4.45 -22.35
N ALA A 155 2.41 -4.87 -22.94
CA ALA A 155 3.69 -4.18 -22.77
C ALA A 155 3.70 -2.77 -23.38
N HIS A 156 2.93 -2.56 -24.44
CA HIS A 156 2.92 -1.32 -25.24
C HIS A 156 1.48 -0.88 -25.50
N VAL A 157 0.73 -0.62 -24.42
CA VAL A 157 -0.63 -0.09 -24.54
C VAL A 157 -0.62 1.37 -24.91
N THR A 158 -1.51 1.74 -25.83
CA THR A 158 -1.78 3.13 -26.24
C THR A 158 -3.00 3.66 -25.48
N ALA A 159 -3.22 4.97 -25.56
CA ALA A 159 -4.43 5.59 -24.99
C ALA A 159 -5.72 4.96 -25.56
N LYS A 160 -5.71 4.54 -26.85
CA LYS A 160 -6.83 3.85 -27.49
C LYS A 160 -7.10 2.46 -26.88
N ASP A 161 -6.06 1.73 -26.50
CA ASP A 161 -6.19 0.40 -25.88
C ASP A 161 -6.74 0.50 -24.46
N LEU A 162 -6.63 1.66 -23.83
CA LEU A 162 -7.14 1.97 -22.49
C LEU A 162 -8.54 2.59 -22.52
N GLU A 163 -9.09 2.89 -23.70
CA GLU A 163 -10.43 3.44 -23.82
C GLU A 163 -11.48 2.45 -23.24
N GLY A 164 -12.30 2.94 -22.33
CA GLY A 164 -13.30 2.12 -21.62
C GLY A 164 -12.75 1.19 -20.54
N LYS A 165 -11.47 1.29 -20.17
CA LYS A 165 -10.84 0.54 -19.09
C LYS A 165 -10.58 1.45 -17.91
N TYR A 166 -11.30 1.24 -16.82
CA TYR A 166 -11.24 2.06 -15.60
C TYR A 166 -10.64 1.30 -14.41
N SER A 167 -10.50 -0.02 -14.55
CA SER A 167 -9.96 -0.88 -13.51
C SER A 167 -9.17 -2.05 -14.09
N ILE A 168 -8.44 -2.75 -13.26
CA ILE A 168 -7.71 -3.98 -13.63
C ILE A 168 -8.69 -5.06 -14.14
N ALA A 169 -9.92 -5.08 -13.63
CA ALA A 169 -10.94 -6.06 -14.01
C ALA A 169 -11.46 -5.87 -15.45
N ASP A 170 -11.22 -4.72 -16.06
CA ASP A 170 -11.65 -4.42 -17.44
C ASP A 170 -10.71 -5.01 -18.51
N PHE A 171 -9.63 -5.67 -18.08
CA PHE A 171 -8.71 -6.37 -18.97
C PHE A 171 -9.09 -7.85 -19.10
N ASP A 172 -9.20 -8.34 -20.33
CA ASP A 172 -9.66 -9.72 -20.63
C ASP A 172 -8.69 -10.79 -20.16
N LYS A 173 -7.38 -10.44 -20.03
CA LYS A 173 -6.35 -11.42 -19.69
C LYS A 173 -5.49 -10.90 -18.53
N THR A 174 -5.19 -11.81 -17.63
CA THR A 174 -4.24 -11.61 -16.55
C THR A 174 -3.20 -12.73 -16.57
N GLY A 175 -2.10 -12.50 -15.92
CA GLY A 175 -1.05 -13.48 -15.71
C GLY A 175 -0.43 -13.31 -14.34
N THR A 176 0.50 -14.18 -13.99
CA THR A 176 1.29 -14.07 -12.76
C THR A 176 2.72 -14.48 -13.05
N ARG A 177 3.62 -14.19 -12.12
CA ARG A 177 4.99 -14.70 -12.10
C ARG A 177 5.49 -14.84 -10.67
N GLU A 178 6.57 -15.57 -10.51
CA GLU A 178 7.24 -15.68 -9.22
C GLU A 178 7.97 -14.39 -8.84
N LEU A 179 7.95 -14.08 -7.55
CA LEU A 179 8.75 -13.04 -6.93
C LEU A 179 10.22 -13.46 -6.88
N THR A 180 11.10 -12.62 -7.37
CA THR A 180 12.53 -12.91 -7.46
C THR A 180 13.36 -11.84 -6.76
N ALA A 181 14.67 -12.08 -6.59
CA ALA A 181 15.60 -11.11 -6.03
C ALA A 181 15.66 -9.81 -6.85
N ASP A 182 15.47 -9.89 -8.17
CA ASP A 182 15.46 -8.73 -9.05
C ASP A 182 14.35 -7.73 -8.71
N ASP A 183 13.23 -8.20 -8.16
CA ASP A 183 12.14 -7.32 -7.72
C ASP A 183 12.57 -6.42 -6.57
N TYR A 184 13.30 -6.97 -5.60
CA TYR A 184 13.85 -6.19 -4.49
C TYR A 184 14.99 -5.28 -4.94
N VAL A 185 15.89 -5.77 -5.80
CA VAL A 185 16.96 -4.95 -6.39
C VAL A 185 16.36 -3.77 -7.15
N TYR A 186 15.32 -4.01 -7.94
CA TYR A 186 14.61 -2.96 -8.67
C TYR A 186 13.94 -1.95 -7.71
N ALA A 187 13.27 -2.44 -6.66
CA ALA A 187 12.64 -1.58 -5.67
C ALA A 187 13.65 -0.65 -4.97
N ILE A 188 14.84 -1.17 -4.61
CA ILE A 188 15.93 -0.36 -4.03
C ILE A 188 16.46 0.66 -5.04
N LYS A 189 16.71 0.25 -6.29
CA LYS A 189 17.17 1.16 -7.35
C LYS A 189 16.16 2.29 -7.63
N ARG A 190 14.87 2.03 -7.49
CA ARG A 190 13.82 3.04 -7.64
C ARG A 190 13.92 4.16 -6.60
N LEU A 191 14.46 3.91 -5.40
CA LEU A 191 14.72 4.96 -4.41
C LEU A 191 15.66 6.04 -4.94
N ALA A 192 16.60 5.66 -5.80
CA ALA A 192 17.63 6.56 -6.36
C ALA A 192 17.14 7.41 -7.55
N THR A 193 15.95 7.11 -8.12
CA THR A 193 15.47 7.82 -9.31
C THR A 193 15.00 9.25 -8.99
N PRO A 194 15.39 10.26 -9.78
CA PRO A 194 14.99 11.65 -9.56
C PRO A 194 13.49 11.90 -9.81
N ARG A 195 12.82 11.01 -10.53
CA ARG A 195 11.39 11.12 -10.87
C ARG A 195 10.47 10.71 -9.71
N ILE A 196 10.96 9.84 -8.83
CA ILE A 196 10.26 9.47 -7.59
C ILE A 196 10.97 10.21 -6.46
N LYS A 197 10.36 11.23 -5.90
CA LYS A 197 10.92 11.97 -4.76
C LYS A 197 10.76 11.14 -3.48
N SER A 198 11.50 10.02 -3.40
CA SER A 198 11.40 9.11 -2.26
C SER A 198 11.82 9.79 -0.96
N PRO A 199 10.94 9.84 0.06
CA PRO A 199 11.29 10.40 1.36
C PRO A 199 12.31 9.52 2.12
N SER A 200 12.42 8.25 1.76
CA SER A 200 13.35 7.29 2.38
C SER A 200 14.76 7.31 1.77
N TYR A 201 14.94 7.91 0.59
CA TYR A 201 16.22 7.88 -0.13
C TYR A 201 17.39 8.36 0.73
N SER A 202 17.24 9.50 1.43
CA SER A 202 18.30 10.10 2.25
C SER A 202 18.77 9.21 3.42
N VAL A 203 17.96 8.26 3.84
CA VAL A 203 18.36 7.26 4.84
C VAL A 203 19.12 6.13 4.16
N PHE A 204 18.59 5.58 3.07
CA PHE A 204 19.20 4.43 2.41
C PHE A 204 20.52 4.74 1.73
N GLU A 205 20.70 5.94 1.17
CA GLU A 205 21.98 6.33 0.52
C GLU A 205 23.19 6.32 1.47
N LYS A 206 22.95 6.47 2.79
CA LYS A 206 24.01 6.45 3.79
C LYS A 206 24.53 5.05 4.09
N TYR A 207 23.70 4.04 3.86
CA TYR A 207 23.98 2.67 4.29
C TYR A 207 24.18 1.69 3.13
N ILE A 208 23.59 1.99 1.95
CA ILE A 208 23.72 1.12 0.78
C ILE A 208 24.80 1.65 -0.14
N ILE A 209 25.90 0.90 -0.20
CA ILE A 209 27.05 1.23 -1.05
C ILE A 209 26.61 1.26 -2.52
N GLY A 210 27.01 2.32 -3.23
CA GLY A 210 26.69 2.52 -4.65
C GLY A 210 25.34 3.18 -4.93
N LEU A 211 24.47 3.37 -3.93
CA LEU A 211 23.15 3.99 -4.15
C LEU A 211 23.27 5.48 -4.47
N HIS A 212 24.22 6.18 -3.87
CA HIS A 212 24.52 7.59 -4.16
C HIS A 212 25.02 7.77 -5.59
N GLU A 213 25.98 6.97 -6.03
CA GLU A 213 26.54 6.99 -7.38
C GLU A 213 25.48 6.67 -8.43
N LEU A 214 24.61 5.68 -8.15
CA LEU A 214 23.48 5.38 -9.00
C LEU A 214 22.52 6.60 -9.14
N SER A 215 22.21 7.27 -8.03
CA SER A 215 21.37 8.46 -8.06
C SER A 215 21.99 9.59 -8.90
N ALA A 216 23.28 9.81 -8.78
CA ALA A 216 23.99 10.82 -9.57
C ALA A 216 23.92 10.50 -11.07
N SER A 217 24.16 9.24 -11.46
CA SER A 217 24.10 8.80 -12.85
C SER A 217 22.68 8.90 -13.43
N LEU A 218 21.65 8.57 -12.65
CA LEU A 218 20.25 8.67 -13.07
C LEU A 218 19.80 10.13 -13.24
N ARG A 219 20.27 11.05 -12.40
CA ARG A 219 20.01 12.49 -12.55
C ARG A 219 20.64 13.05 -13.82
N GLU A 220 21.85 12.63 -14.13
CA GLU A 220 22.52 13.03 -15.38
C GLU A 220 21.76 12.49 -16.62
N ALA A 221 21.36 11.22 -16.58
CA ALA A 221 20.56 10.61 -17.65
C ALA A 221 19.20 11.29 -17.83
N ASP A 222 18.48 11.58 -16.74
CA ASP A 222 17.21 12.29 -16.76
C ASP A 222 17.37 13.72 -17.32
N ALA A 223 18.42 14.44 -16.96
CA ALA A 223 18.72 15.77 -17.48
C ALA A 223 18.96 15.73 -19.00
N LYS A 224 19.69 14.73 -19.50
CA LYS A 224 19.92 14.53 -20.95
C LYS A 224 18.62 14.22 -21.68
N LEU A 225 17.78 13.36 -21.14
CA LEU A 225 16.46 13.06 -21.72
C LEU A 225 15.59 14.30 -21.80
N ARG A 226 15.49 15.07 -20.72
CA ARG A 226 14.70 16.31 -20.69
C ARG A 226 15.22 17.37 -21.65
N ALA A 227 16.52 17.44 -21.89
CA ALA A 227 17.12 18.36 -22.86
C ALA A 227 16.83 17.98 -24.32
N GLY A 228 16.65 16.68 -24.61
CA GLY A 228 16.38 16.14 -25.95
C GLY A 228 14.90 15.96 -26.28
N THR A 229 13.99 16.10 -25.32
CA THR A 229 12.55 15.86 -25.51
C THR A 229 11.79 17.18 -25.63
N ASP A 230 10.73 17.19 -26.45
CA ASP A 230 9.80 18.32 -26.54
C ASP A 230 9.26 18.68 -25.14
N PRO A 231 9.19 19.99 -24.78
CA PRO A 231 8.65 20.42 -23.50
C PRO A 231 7.26 19.86 -23.16
N THR A 232 6.43 19.58 -24.15
CA THR A 232 5.08 19.01 -23.96
C THR A 232 5.08 17.52 -23.66
N GLU A 233 6.17 16.80 -23.94
CA GLU A 233 6.32 15.35 -23.68
C GLU A 233 7.15 15.03 -22.43
N ARG A 234 7.70 16.05 -21.75
CA ARG A 234 8.62 15.86 -20.62
C ARG A 234 7.97 15.27 -19.36
N ASP A 235 6.68 15.42 -19.23
CA ASP A 235 5.92 15.07 -18.02
C ASP A 235 4.95 13.88 -18.24
N LEU A 236 5.01 13.24 -19.42
CA LEU A 236 4.36 11.98 -19.73
C LEU A 236 5.33 10.81 -19.47
#